data_d5d48384dac2a591899c1ad191e09060
#
_entry.id   d5d48384dac2a591899c1ad191e09060
#
_cell.length_a   1.000
_cell.length_b   1.000
_cell.length_c   1.000
_cell.angle_alpha   90.00
_cell.angle_beta   90.00
_cell.angle_gamma   90.00
#
_symmetry.space_group_name_H-M   'P 1'
#
loop_
_entity.id
_entity.type
_entity.pdbx_description
1 polymer ?
#
loop_
_entity_poly.entity_id
_entity_poly.type
_entity_poly.pdbx_seq_one_letter_code
_entity_poly.pdbx_strand_id
1 'polypeptide(L)'
;MPGEAVRVLLVGASKADLALVLDLLGRSTAMRFELLTAAQVQDSLAHPEAPHADVLLLRVAAPDLPGLASVARARLAAPSMPIVVLADEGDEWTALRALQTGARGFAVMSELGTRSLVTAIATSLENHRMILQLDSARERARHLATHDPLTGLANRALFQDQLAQEMFAASRASDSLALLSIDLDGFKAINDTLGHAVGDGLLRSLSRRINACLRKSDLAARLGGDEFGVLLTHISGVDDAAIVARKLLAELSEPIHFRSQLTAIRCSIGIASFPGDTRDPEQLIRKADTALYHAKGSGGGSFAVYRDEMGAAAQKRFALEDKLRTALDERALLLHYQPQYDLTRSRIIGAEALLRWQHPELGLLSPGEFLPIAEETGLILPIGSWILRAACEQNAQWTRAGHRGLRVSVNVSAQQFLDPAFAEHVRRALDASGLPAVSLELELTESSLLRDVNVTVDTLGRLKDLGVRLAIDDFGTGYSALAYLKRLPIDVLKIDQSFVRTLTTDPADATITEMIVKLAAGLNLTTIAEGVETLEQLLLLGSYGCKRMQGFLFGKPVPAETFAAWLDNPPFRWVQGTDAPREDGIATH
;
A
#
# COMPACT_ATOMS: atom_id res chain seq x y z
N MET A 1 -15.21 -45.63 8.68
CA MET A 1 -15.81 -46.21 7.46
C MET A 1 -16.27 -47.64 7.78
N PRO A 2 -17.51 -47.99 7.68
CA PRO A 2 -17.93 -49.38 7.85
C PRO A 2 -17.66 -50.09 6.51
N GLY A 3 -16.61 -50.95 6.44
CA GLY A 3 -16.39 -51.82 5.31
C GLY A 3 -14.96 -52.25 4.96
N GLU A 4 -13.92 -51.51 5.37
CA GLU A 4 -12.54 -51.92 5.13
C GLU A 4 -12.04 -52.86 6.23
N ALA A 5 -11.35 -53.96 5.85
CA ALA A 5 -10.75 -54.88 6.81
C ALA A 5 -9.49 -54.24 7.41
N VAL A 6 -9.35 -54.29 8.73
CA VAL A 6 -8.14 -53.85 9.45
C VAL A 6 -7.02 -54.87 9.19
N ARG A 7 -5.93 -54.42 8.60
CA ARG A 7 -4.74 -55.27 8.31
C ARG A 7 -3.85 -55.32 9.53
N VAL A 8 -3.75 -56.50 10.09
CA VAL A 8 -3.00 -56.79 11.31
C VAL A 8 -1.73 -57.54 10.94
N LEU A 9 -0.56 -57.00 11.27
CA LEU A 9 0.72 -57.67 11.09
C LEU A 9 1.13 -58.34 12.41
N LEU A 10 1.15 -59.65 12.45
CA LEU A 10 1.57 -60.45 13.60
C LEU A 10 3.03 -60.86 13.46
N VAL A 11 3.86 -60.49 14.44
CA VAL A 11 5.31 -60.74 14.42
C VAL A 11 5.75 -61.55 15.64
N GLY A 12 6.64 -62.51 15.43
CA GLY A 12 7.27 -63.29 16.49
C GLY A 12 6.36 -64.39 17.10
N ALA A 13 5.24 -64.68 16.47
CA ALA A 13 4.27 -65.66 16.98
C ALA A 13 4.63 -67.09 16.62
N SER A 14 4.38 -68.04 17.53
CA SER A 14 4.41 -69.46 17.26
C SER A 14 3.23 -69.91 16.37
N LYS A 15 3.27 -71.14 15.83
CA LYS A 15 2.14 -71.69 15.08
C LYS A 15 0.84 -71.78 15.92
N ALA A 16 0.97 -72.00 17.24
CA ALA A 16 -0.15 -72.03 18.16
C ALA A 16 -0.74 -70.66 18.40
N ASP A 17 0.12 -69.62 18.61
CA ASP A 17 -0.29 -68.24 18.78
C ASP A 17 -0.98 -67.70 17.53
N LEU A 18 -0.46 -68.05 16.35
CA LEU A 18 -1.06 -67.67 15.08
C LEU A 18 -2.48 -68.25 14.91
N ALA A 19 -2.66 -69.52 15.23
CA ALA A 19 -3.96 -70.21 15.15
C ALA A 19 -4.96 -69.56 16.14
N LEU A 20 -4.52 -69.23 17.35
CA LEU A 20 -5.34 -68.55 18.36
C LEU A 20 -5.75 -67.16 17.91
N VAL A 21 -4.82 -66.34 17.47
CA VAL A 21 -5.10 -64.97 17.01
C VAL A 21 -6.03 -64.96 15.80
N LEU A 22 -5.83 -65.88 14.84
CA LEU A 22 -6.71 -66.07 13.68
C LEU A 22 -8.14 -66.42 14.10
N ASP A 23 -8.30 -67.37 15.02
CA ASP A 23 -9.63 -67.79 15.53
C ASP A 23 -10.32 -66.63 16.27
N LEU A 24 -9.59 -65.92 17.14
CA LEU A 24 -10.12 -64.81 17.90
C LEU A 24 -10.54 -63.64 17.01
N LEU A 25 -9.75 -63.25 16.02
CA LEU A 25 -10.06 -62.18 15.07
C LEU A 25 -11.18 -62.58 14.11
N GLY A 26 -11.23 -63.88 13.69
CA GLY A 26 -12.29 -64.39 12.84
C GLY A 26 -13.67 -64.44 13.50
N ARG A 27 -13.76 -64.52 14.84
CA ARG A 27 -15.00 -64.47 15.62
C ARG A 27 -15.52 -63.05 15.85
N SER A 28 -14.77 -62.01 15.42
CA SER A 28 -15.18 -60.61 15.61
C SER A 28 -16.38 -60.28 14.70
N THR A 29 -17.46 -59.77 15.31
CA THR A 29 -18.60 -59.22 14.56
C THR A 29 -18.52 -57.69 14.43
N ALA A 30 -17.60 -57.05 15.17
CA ALA A 30 -17.49 -55.59 15.22
C ALA A 30 -16.58 -55.01 14.12
N MET A 31 -15.54 -55.77 13.71
CA MET A 31 -14.56 -55.38 12.71
C MET A 31 -14.13 -56.58 11.88
N ARG A 32 -13.81 -56.36 10.61
CA ARG A 32 -13.16 -57.37 9.76
C ARG A 32 -11.66 -57.19 9.86
N PHE A 33 -10.95 -58.31 9.93
CA PHE A 33 -9.50 -58.33 10.03
C PHE A 33 -8.87 -59.13 8.92
N GLU A 34 -7.74 -58.67 8.42
CA GLU A 34 -6.84 -59.38 7.51
C GLU A 34 -5.51 -59.57 8.23
N LEU A 35 -5.08 -60.82 8.42
CA LEU A 35 -3.88 -61.11 9.19
C LEU A 35 -2.70 -61.40 8.27
N LEU A 36 -1.64 -60.62 8.42
CA LEU A 36 -0.33 -60.82 7.81
C LEU A 36 0.63 -61.34 8.88
N THR A 37 1.61 -62.16 8.52
CA THR A 37 2.53 -62.76 9.49
C THR A 37 3.98 -62.60 9.08
N ALA A 38 4.87 -62.37 10.06
CA ALA A 38 6.31 -62.36 9.86
C ALA A 38 7.03 -63.02 11.07
N ALA A 39 8.14 -63.71 10.81
CA ALA A 39 8.86 -64.44 11.84
C ALA A 39 9.63 -63.50 12.80
N GLN A 40 10.20 -62.42 12.29
CA GLN A 40 10.95 -61.42 13.05
C GLN A 40 10.60 -60.00 12.61
N VAL A 41 10.86 -59.01 13.49
CA VAL A 41 10.63 -57.59 13.20
C VAL A 41 11.38 -57.14 11.94
N GLN A 42 12.59 -57.65 11.71
CA GLN A 42 13.39 -57.32 10.52
C GLN A 42 12.80 -57.87 9.25
N ASP A 43 12.28 -59.11 9.31
CA ASP A 43 11.62 -59.77 8.16
C ASP A 43 10.26 -59.13 7.86
N SER A 44 9.58 -58.60 8.89
CA SER A 44 8.30 -57.94 8.74
C SER A 44 8.39 -56.64 7.93
N LEU A 45 9.50 -55.94 8.01
CA LEU A 45 9.75 -54.70 7.26
C LEU A 45 10.19 -54.95 5.82
N ALA A 46 10.78 -56.09 5.55
CA ALA A 46 11.10 -56.54 4.18
C ALA A 46 9.90 -57.16 3.45
N HIS A 47 8.77 -57.40 4.15
CA HIS A 47 7.57 -57.97 3.54
C HIS A 47 6.90 -56.91 2.64
N PRO A 48 6.56 -57.25 1.38
CA PRO A 48 6.00 -56.30 0.42
C PRO A 48 4.71 -55.60 0.88
N GLU A 49 3.94 -56.23 1.76
CA GLU A 49 2.67 -55.72 2.29
C GLU A 49 2.79 -55.07 3.68
N ALA A 50 3.96 -55.10 4.31
CA ALA A 50 4.17 -54.47 5.62
C ALA A 50 3.84 -52.98 5.65
N PRO A 51 4.11 -52.18 4.61
CA PRO A 51 3.71 -50.81 4.54
C PRO A 51 2.20 -50.56 4.55
N HIS A 52 1.41 -51.61 4.31
CA HIS A 52 -0.06 -51.53 4.23
C HIS A 52 -0.76 -52.07 5.47
N ALA A 53 -0.03 -52.51 6.52
CA ALA A 53 -0.63 -52.94 7.77
C ALA A 53 -1.06 -51.71 8.62
N ASP A 54 -2.23 -51.82 9.24
CA ASP A 54 -2.81 -50.77 10.07
C ASP A 54 -2.31 -50.86 11.53
N VAL A 55 -1.96 -52.06 12.00
CA VAL A 55 -1.48 -52.32 13.36
C VAL A 55 -0.51 -53.50 13.40
N LEU A 56 0.51 -53.38 14.25
CA LEU A 56 1.48 -54.44 14.54
C LEU A 56 1.13 -55.12 15.85
N LEU A 57 0.88 -56.43 15.82
CA LEU A 57 0.83 -57.28 17.00
C LEU A 57 2.21 -57.91 17.19
N LEU A 58 2.91 -57.52 18.24
CA LEU A 58 4.26 -58.02 18.53
C LEU A 58 4.20 -59.02 19.67
N ARG A 59 4.53 -60.27 19.38
CA ARG A 59 4.65 -61.34 20.36
C ARG A 59 5.96 -61.22 21.14
N VAL A 60 5.88 -61.17 22.45
CA VAL A 60 7.02 -61.11 23.36
C VAL A 60 6.91 -62.26 24.35
N ALA A 61 7.81 -63.24 24.20
CA ALA A 61 7.73 -64.52 24.92
C ALA A 61 8.15 -64.46 26.41
N ALA A 62 8.91 -63.42 26.78
CA ALA A 62 9.26 -63.14 28.18
C ALA A 62 9.41 -61.61 28.36
N PRO A 63 9.09 -61.06 29.54
CA PRO A 63 9.19 -59.62 29.81
C PRO A 63 10.63 -59.18 30.09
N ASP A 64 11.60 -59.79 29.45
CA ASP A 64 13.01 -59.48 29.56
C ASP A 64 13.47 -58.33 28.68
N LEU A 65 14.69 -57.84 28.87
CA LEU A 65 15.31 -56.76 28.10
C LEU A 65 15.28 -57.00 26.58
N PRO A 66 15.49 -58.24 26.06
CA PRO A 66 15.38 -58.54 24.61
C PRO A 66 13.98 -58.35 24.02
N GLY A 67 12.93 -58.66 24.79
CA GLY A 67 11.54 -58.47 24.35
C GLY A 67 11.17 -57.00 24.17
N LEU A 68 11.52 -56.18 25.11
CA LEU A 68 11.33 -54.72 25.06
C LEU A 68 12.19 -54.05 23.97
N ALA A 69 13.40 -54.56 23.73
CA ALA A 69 14.25 -54.11 22.62
C ALA A 69 13.59 -54.35 21.27
N SER A 70 12.73 -55.37 21.13
CA SER A 70 11.96 -55.64 19.93
C SER A 70 10.85 -54.61 19.69
N VAL A 71 10.22 -54.09 20.75
CA VAL A 71 9.28 -52.98 20.67
C VAL A 71 9.97 -51.71 20.17
N ALA A 72 11.14 -51.37 20.75
CA ALA A 72 11.91 -50.20 20.33
C ALA A 72 12.36 -50.31 18.85
N ARG A 73 12.81 -51.48 18.42
CA ARG A 73 13.18 -51.75 17.02
C ARG A 73 11.99 -51.64 16.09
N ALA A 74 10.85 -52.21 16.45
CA ALA A 74 9.63 -52.14 15.65
C ALA A 74 9.16 -50.68 15.48
N ARG A 75 9.27 -49.84 16.55
CA ARG A 75 8.92 -48.43 16.48
C ARG A 75 9.86 -47.61 15.59
N LEU A 76 11.17 -47.86 15.66
CA LEU A 76 12.14 -47.20 14.77
C LEU A 76 11.93 -47.55 13.32
N ALA A 77 11.53 -48.79 13.06
CA ALA A 77 11.36 -49.32 11.72
C ALA A 77 10.00 -48.95 11.09
N ALA A 78 8.95 -48.78 11.89
CA ALA A 78 7.60 -48.40 11.47
C ALA A 78 7.00 -47.35 12.41
N PRO A 79 7.51 -46.10 12.41
CA PRO A 79 7.11 -45.07 13.36
C PRO A 79 5.64 -44.65 13.23
N SER A 80 5.03 -44.88 12.07
CA SER A 80 3.62 -44.54 11.77
C SER A 80 2.64 -45.70 12.07
N MET A 81 3.11 -46.87 12.60
CA MET A 81 2.26 -48.00 12.87
C MET A 81 2.09 -48.20 14.40
N PRO A 82 0.87 -48.29 14.93
CA PRO A 82 0.67 -48.63 16.33
C PRO A 82 1.05 -50.07 16.63
N ILE A 83 1.72 -50.25 17.77
CA ILE A 83 2.22 -51.57 18.23
C ILE A 83 1.39 -52.00 19.43
N VAL A 84 0.81 -53.20 19.34
CA VAL A 84 0.18 -53.89 20.45
C VAL A 84 1.08 -55.08 20.84
N VAL A 85 1.52 -55.08 22.10
CA VAL A 85 2.37 -56.19 22.63
C VAL A 85 1.47 -57.32 23.15
N LEU A 86 1.79 -58.54 22.71
CA LEU A 86 1.20 -59.78 23.22
C LEU A 86 2.25 -60.52 24.07
N ALA A 87 2.03 -60.64 25.40
CA ALA A 87 2.93 -61.30 26.32
C ALA A 87 2.33 -62.61 26.89
N ASP A 88 3.17 -63.58 27.28
CA ASP A 88 2.70 -64.83 27.90
C ASP A 88 2.05 -64.64 29.24
N GLU A 89 2.78 -63.93 30.10
CA GLU A 89 2.39 -63.52 31.44
C GLU A 89 2.57 -62.02 31.53
N GLY A 90 1.71 -61.32 32.24
CA GLY A 90 1.82 -59.89 32.36
C GLY A 90 1.42 -59.41 33.72
N ASP A 91 2.37 -58.79 34.39
CA ASP A 91 2.10 -57.91 35.49
C ASP A 91 1.92 -56.46 35.01
N GLU A 92 1.36 -55.60 35.85
CA GLU A 92 1.17 -54.17 35.55
C GLU A 92 2.47 -53.49 35.15
N TRP A 93 3.60 -53.95 35.69
CA TRP A 93 4.91 -53.37 35.45
C TRP A 93 5.40 -53.65 34.02
N THR A 94 5.23 -54.87 33.51
CA THR A 94 5.54 -55.23 32.12
C THR A 94 4.70 -54.46 31.12
N ALA A 95 3.41 -54.36 31.38
CA ALA A 95 2.51 -53.58 30.55
C ALA A 95 2.95 -52.09 30.51
N LEU A 96 3.26 -51.50 31.66
CA LEU A 96 3.72 -50.11 31.76
C LEU A 96 5.04 -49.88 31.02
N ARG A 97 6.01 -50.80 31.12
CA ARG A 97 7.27 -50.70 30.38
C ARG A 97 7.11 -50.87 28.89
N ALA A 98 6.24 -51.73 28.43
CA ALA A 98 5.94 -51.86 27.01
C ALA A 98 5.37 -50.53 26.46
N LEU A 99 4.43 -49.90 27.15
CA LEU A 99 3.87 -48.62 26.80
C LEU A 99 4.91 -47.48 26.80
N GLN A 100 5.79 -47.44 27.82
CA GLN A 100 6.89 -46.48 27.88
C GLN A 100 7.92 -46.67 26.77
N THR A 101 8.12 -47.91 26.30
CA THR A 101 9.01 -48.21 25.16
C THR A 101 8.40 -47.87 23.82
N GLY A 102 7.09 -47.59 23.78
CA GLY A 102 6.38 -47.07 22.58
C GLY A 102 5.29 -47.98 22.04
N ALA A 103 4.91 -49.05 22.76
CA ALA A 103 3.69 -49.77 22.46
C ALA A 103 2.46 -48.88 22.67
N ARG A 104 1.39 -49.10 21.93
CA ARG A 104 0.11 -48.41 22.05
C ARG A 104 -0.99 -49.27 22.68
N GLY A 105 -0.71 -50.56 22.86
CA GLY A 105 -1.57 -51.50 23.53
C GLY A 105 -0.79 -52.66 24.08
N PHE A 106 -1.39 -53.39 25.03
CA PHE A 106 -0.82 -54.55 25.68
C PHE A 106 -1.94 -55.58 25.92
N ALA A 107 -1.68 -56.86 25.73
CA ALA A 107 -2.58 -57.94 26.05
C ALA A 107 -1.81 -59.19 26.49
N VAL A 108 -2.40 -59.96 27.43
CA VAL A 108 -1.79 -61.18 27.96
C VAL A 108 -2.40 -62.40 27.22
N MET A 109 -1.55 -63.29 26.72
CA MET A 109 -1.95 -64.45 25.92
C MET A 109 -2.83 -65.42 26.67
N SER A 110 -2.56 -65.65 27.99
CA SER A 110 -3.37 -66.54 28.82
C SER A 110 -4.80 -66.07 29.07
N GLU A 111 -5.02 -64.74 28.94
CA GLU A 111 -6.33 -64.07 29.13
C GLU A 111 -6.94 -63.58 27.82
N LEU A 112 -6.35 -63.93 26.68
CA LEU A 112 -6.71 -63.39 25.39
C LEU A 112 -8.03 -63.98 24.90
N GLY A 113 -9.03 -63.13 24.81
CA GLY A 113 -10.33 -63.45 24.21
C GLY A 113 -10.61 -62.54 23.01
N THR A 114 -11.61 -62.87 22.20
CA THR A 114 -12.00 -62.07 21.04
C THR A 114 -12.23 -60.61 21.42
N ARG A 115 -12.94 -60.39 22.53
CA ARG A 115 -13.28 -59.02 22.98
C ARG A 115 -12.04 -58.24 23.43
N SER A 116 -11.15 -58.85 24.23
CA SER A 116 -9.95 -58.20 24.74
C SER A 116 -8.97 -57.83 23.62
N LEU A 117 -8.74 -58.76 22.67
CA LEU A 117 -7.88 -58.52 21.51
C LEU A 117 -8.42 -57.41 20.58
N VAL A 118 -9.68 -57.50 20.22
CA VAL A 118 -10.33 -56.52 19.36
C VAL A 118 -10.32 -55.14 20.03
N THR A 119 -10.60 -55.09 21.34
CA THR A 119 -10.53 -53.84 22.11
C THR A 119 -9.11 -53.25 22.14
N ALA A 120 -8.09 -54.09 22.38
CA ALA A 120 -6.70 -53.64 22.38
C ALA A 120 -6.27 -53.06 21.03
N ILE A 121 -6.64 -53.72 19.94
CA ILE A 121 -6.39 -53.26 18.57
C ILE A 121 -7.13 -51.93 18.30
N ALA A 122 -8.46 -51.89 18.55
CA ALA A 122 -9.28 -50.72 18.29
C ALA A 122 -8.83 -49.50 19.09
N THR A 123 -8.53 -49.66 20.39
CA THR A 123 -8.04 -48.58 21.26
C THR A 123 -6.65 -48.12 20.77
N SER A 124 -5.78 -49.04 20.37
CA SER A 124 -4.45 -48.70 19.87
C SER A 124 -4.51 -47.91 18.57
N LEU A 125 -5.39 -48.30 17.64
CA LEU A 125 -5.63 -47.55 16.39
C LEU A 125 -6.19 -46.19 16.64
N GLU A 126 -7.17 -46.06 17.53
CA GLU A 126 -7.82 -44.77 17.85
C GLU A 126 -6.85 -43.80 18.54
N ASN A 127 -6.10 -44.29 19.56
CA ASN A 127 -5.06 -43.53 20.21
C ASN A 127 -4.00 -43.03 19.22
N HIS A 128 -3.57 -43.91 18.29
CA HIS A 128 -2.60 -43.51 17.28
C HIS A 128 -3.16 -42.46 16.32
N ARG A 129 -4.41 -42.59 15.88
CA ARG A 129 -5.09 -41.61 15.05
C ARG A 129 -5.21 -40.25 15.75
N MET A 130 -5.57 -40.24 17.04
CA MET A 130 -5.64 -39.01 17.84
C MET A 130 -4.29 -38.32 17.93
N ILE A 131 -3.19 -39.05 18.14
CA ILE A 131 -1.84 -38.49 18.23
C ILE A 131 -1.47 -37.84 16.90
N LEU A 132 -1.69 -38.49 15.78
CA LEU A 132 -1.41 -37.94 14.43
C LEU A 132 -2.25 -36.68 14.17
N GLN A 133 -3.53 -36.68 14.56
CA GLN A 133 -4.37 -35.49 14.45
C GLN A 133 -3.89 -34.34 15.33
N LEU A 134 -3.44 -34.64 16.56
CA LEU A 134 -2.93 -33.65 17.49
C LEU A 134 -1.62 -33.04 16.98
N ASP A 135 -0.71 -33.87 16.48
CA ASP A 135 0.56 -33.40 15.89
C ASP A 135 0.31 -32.54 14.65
N SER A 136 -0.59 -32.97 13.75
CA SER A 136 -0.92 -32.17 12.57
C SER A 136 -1.66 -30.87 12.91
N ALA A 137 -2.50 -30.87 13.95
CA ALA A 137 -3.16 -29.68 14.45
C ALA A 137 -2.16 -28.71 15.10
N ARG A 138 -1.20 -29.26 15.87
CA ARG A 138 -0.13 -28.48 16.50
C ARG A 138 0.79 -27.84 15.46
N GLU A 139 1.13 -28.57 14.42
CA GLU A 139 1.98 -28.07 13.33
C GLU A 139 1.26 -26.97 12.54
N ARG A 140 -0.04 -27.17 12.24
CA ARG A 140 -0.88 -26.12 11.63
C ARG A 140 -1.01 -24.90 12.52
N ALA A 141 -1.26 -25.08 13.82
CA ALA A 141 -1.35 -23.98 14.77
C ALA A 141 -0.02 -23.19 14.86
N ARG A 142 1.13 -23.90 14.87
CA ARG A 142 2.46 -23.30 14.85
C ARG A 142 2.71 -22.52 13.56
N HIS A 143 2.31 -23.08 12.41
CA HIS A 143 2.44 -22.38 11.13
C HIS A 143 1.58 -21.12 11.08
N LEU A 144 0.31 -21.19 11.53
CA LEU A 144 -0.58 -20.04 11.61
C LEU A 144 -0.10 -18.96 12.59
N ALA A 145 0.58 -19.35 13.67
CA ALA A 145 1.16 -18.41 14.62
C ALA A 145 2.35 -17.62 14.06
N THR A 146 3.01 -18.12 13.00
CA THR A 146 4.26 -17.57 12.47
C THR A 146 4.17 -17.13 11.00
N HIS A 147 3.14 -17.52 10.26
CA HIS A 147 3.00 -17.21 8.83
C HIS A 147 1.64 -16.62 8.51
N ASP A 148 1.60 -15.79 7.46
CA ASP A 148 0.37 -15.24 6.90
C ASP A 148 -0.40 -16.31 6.10
N PRO A 149 -1.67 -16.59 6.43
CA PRO A 149 -2.42 -17.69 5.81
C PRO A 149 -2.77 -17.44 4.33
N LEU A 150 -2.75 -16.20 3.86
CA LEU A 150 -3.06 -15.85 2.48
C LEU A 150 -1.86 -16.06 1.56
N THR A 151 -0.69 -15.63 2.00
CA THR A 151 0.53 -15.53 1.18
C THR A 151 1.55 -16.61 1.48
N GLY A 152 1.51 -17.22 2.67
CA GLY A 152 2.50 -18.18 3.16
C GLY A 152 3.83 -17.54 3.58
N LEU A 153 4.00 -16.24 3.51
CA LEU A 153 5.16 -15.52 4.03
C LEU A 153 5.15 -15.49 5.56
N ALA A 154 6.26 -15.11 6.16
CA ALA A 154 6.29 -14.79 7.59
C ALA A 154 5.22 -13.75 7.93
N ASN A 155 4.60 -13.88 9.10
CA ASN A 155 3.71 -12.84 9.60
C ASN A 155 4.49 -11.77 10.40
N ARG A 156 3.81 -10.72 10.84
CA ARG A 156 4.41 -9.63 11.62
C ARG A 156 5.17 -10.12 12.85
N ALA A 157 4.63 -11.10 13.58
CA ALA A 157 5.26 -11.61 14.81
C ALA A 157 6.60 -12.30 14.51
N LEU A 158 6.62 -13.24 13.56
CA LEU A 158 7.86 -13.91 13.16
C LEU A 158 8.88 -12.92 12.59
N PHE A 159 8.43 -11.92 11.83
CA PHE A 159 9.31 -10.91 11.26
C PHE A 159 10.02 -10.07 12.33
N GLN A 160 9.28 -9.63 13.35
CA GLN A 160 9.85 -8.84 14.46
C GLN A 160 10.83 -9.66 15.28
N ASP A 161 10.50 -10.93 15.58
CA ASP A 161 11.38 -11.83 16.30
C ASP A 161 12.69 -12.08 15.54
N GLN A 162 12.61 -12.36 14.23
CA GLN A 162 13.78 -12.58 13.39
C GLN A 162 14.62 -11.31 13.23
N LEU A 163 13.99 -10.15 13.05
CA LEU A 163 14.70 -8.87 13.00
C LEU A 163 15.55 -8.66 14.26
N ALA A 164 14.97 -8.86 15.43
CA ALA A 164 15.69 -8.70 16.69
C ALA A 164 16.86 -9.71 16.83
N GLN A 165 16.65 -10.96 16.41
CA GLN A 165 17.69 -12.00 16.42
C GLN A 165 18.83 -11.67 15.46
N GLU A 166 18.52 -11.29 14.22
CA GLU A 166 19.52 -10.96 13.21
C GLU A 166 20.29 -9.68 13.56
N MET A 167 19.64 -8.67 14.10
CA MET A 167 20.33 -7.47 14.61
C MET A 167 21.31 -7.80 15.75
N PHE A 168 20.92 -8.71 16.66
CA PHE A 168 21.80 -9.16 17.72
C PHE A 168 23.00 -9.94 17.17
N ALA A 169 22.77 -10.84 16.20
CA ALA A 169 23.82 -11.60 15.52
C ALA A 169 24.79 -10.68 14.75
N ALA A 170 24.25 -9.76 13.96
CA ALA A 170 25.01 -8.78 13.18
C ALA A 170 25.86 -7.85 14.08
N SER A 171 25.31 -7.45 15.25
CA SER A 171 26.07 -6.64 16.23
C SER A 171 27.32 -7.36 16.75
N ARG A 172 27.26 -8.69 16.90
CA ARG A 172 28.41 -9.49 17.37
C ARG A 172 29.42 -9.79 16.27
N ALA A 173 28.94 -9.94 15.04
CA ALA A 173 29.76 -10.22 13.86
C ALA A 173 30.36 -8.95 13.22
N SER A 174 29.97 -7.75 13.68
CA SER A 174 30.25 -6.46 13.01
C SER A 174 29.74 -6.46 11.56
N ASP A 175 28.61 -7.07 11.34
CA ASP A 175 27.92 -7.21 10.07
C ASP A 175 26.80 -6.17 9.93
N SER A 176 26.28 -6.01 8.73
CA SER A 176 25.21 -5.06 8.42
C SER A 176 24.00 -5.77 7.86
N LEU A 177 22.82 -5.22 8.14
CA LEU A 177 21.55 -5.64 7.57
C LEU A 177 20.71 -4.44 7.16
N ALA A 178 19.70 -4.65 6.32
CA ALA A 178 18.72 -3.63 5.99
C ALA A 178 17.31 -4.17 6.07
N LEU A 179 16.42 -3.29 6.49
CA LEU A 179 14.99 -3.51 6.51
C LEU A 179 14.35 -2.69 5.39
N LEU A 180 13.55 -3.36 4.57
CA LEU A 180 12.72 -2.73 3.54
C LEU A 180 11.26 -2.83 3.97
N SER A 181 10.59 -1.69 4.14
CA SER A 181 9.13 -1.60 4.26
C SER A 181 8.56 -1.34 2.87
N ILE A 182 7.60 -2.16 2.44
CA ILE A 182 7.01 -2.14 1.10
C ILE A 182 5.49 -1.99 1.24
N ASP A 183 4.90 -1.12 0.42
CA ASP A 183 3.46 -0.91 0.36
C ASP A 183 2.99 -0.80 -1.10
N LEU A 184 1.79 -1.30 -1.37
CA LEU A 184 1.20 -1.33 -2.72
C LEU A 184 0.37 -0.08 -2.99
N ASP A 185 0.84 0.76 -3.91
CA ASP A 185 0.21 2.04 -4.21
C ASP A 185 -1.21 1.85 -4.79
N GLY A 186 -2.23 2.36 -4.07
CA GLY A 186 -3.61 2.31 -4.53
C GLY A 186 -4.30 0.94 -4.44
N PHE A 187 -3.78 -0.01 -3.67
CA PHE A 187 -4.36 -1.36 -3.52
C PHE A 187 -5.83 -1.35 -3.07
N LYS A 188 -6.23 -0.41 -2.22
CA LYS A 188 -7.63 -0.24 -1.81
C LYS A 188 -8.55 0.01 -3.01
N ALA A 189 -8.15 0.88 -3.94
CA ALA A 189 -8.94 1.16 -5.15
C ALA A 189 -9.12 -0.08 -6.04
N ILE A 190 -8.11 -0.96 -6.08
CA ILE A 190 -8.21 -2.25 -6.79
C ILE A 190 -9.26 -3.13 -6.11
N ASN A 191 -9.25 -3.25 -4.78
CA ASN A 191 -10.25 -4.01 -4.05
C ASN A 191 -11.66 -3.46 -4.26
N ASP A 192 -11.82 -2.14 -4.18
CA ASP A 192 -13.11 -1.46 -4.33
C ASP A 192 -13.68 -1.62 -5.76
N THR A 193 -12.80 -1.65 -6.77
CA THR A 193 -13.20 -1.72 -8.20
C THR A 193 -13.34 -3.16 -8.70
N LEU A 194 -12.40 -4.05 -8.36
CA LEU A 194 -12.30 -5.41 -8.92
C LEU A 194 -12.69 -6.51 -7.92
N GLY A 195 -12.92 -6.13 -6.66
CA GLY A 195 -13.32 -7.03 -5.58
C GLY A 195 -12.15 -7.72 -4.87
N HIS A 196 -12.37 -8.08 -3.60
CA HIS A 196 -11.35 -8.68 -2.72
C HIS A 196 -10.71 -9.97 -3.26
N ALA A 197 -11.46 -10.77 -4.04
CA ALA A 197 -10.91 -11.99 -4.63
C ALA A 197 -9.76 -11.73 -5.63
N VAL A 198 -9.82 -10.59 -6.35
CA VAL A 198 -8.74 -10.13 -7.25
C VAL A 198 -7.57 -9.63 -6.42
N GLY A 199 -7.83 -8.82 -5.39
CA GLY A 199 -6.81 -8.35 -4.45
C GLY A 199 -6.05 -9.48 -3.77
N ASP A 200 -6.74 -10.51 -3.29
CA ASP A 200 -6.12 -11.72 -2.72
C ASP A 200 -5.23 -12.46 -3.71
N GLY A 201 -5.68 -12.56 -4.97
CA GLY A 201 -4.90 -13.15 -6.05
C GLY A 201 -3.63 -12.36 -6.37
N LEU A 202 -3.75 -11.03 -6.36
CA LEU A 202 -2.65 -10.09 -6.54
C LEU A 202 -1.62 -10.24 -5.41
N LEU A 203 -2.05 -10.22 -4.15
CA LEU A 203 -1.19 -10.40 -2.98
C LEU A 203 -0.41 -11.72 -3.03
N ARG A 204 -1.05 -12.84 -3.39
CA ARG A 204 -0.37 -14.14 -3.57
C ARG A 204 0.67 -14.10 -4.70
N SER A 205 0.38 -13.41 -5.78
CA SER A 205 1.32 -13.30 -6.90
C SER A 205 2.53 -12.45 -6.54
N LEU A 206 2.30 -11.29 -5.92
CA LEU A 206 3.35 -10.38 -5.46
C LEU A 206 4.24 -11.04 -4.41
N SER A 207 3.67 -11.78 -3.45
CA SER A 207 4.44 -12.53 -2.45
C SER A 207 5.42 -13.52 -3.06
N ARG A 208 5.01 -14.22 -4.11
CA ARG A 208 5.90 -15.14 -4.85
C ARG A 208 7.02 -14.41 -5.57
N ARG A 209 6.72 -13.24 -6.18
CA ARG A 209 7.71 -12.40 -6.85
C ARG A 209 8.72 -11.83 -5.85
N ILE A 210 8.24 -11.31 -4.70
CA ILE A 210 9.12 -10.84 -3.62
C ILE A 210 10.08 -11.96 -3.21
N ASN A 211 9.54 -13.13 -2.87
CA ASN A 211 10.37 -14.25 -2.42
C ASN A 211 11.36 -14.75 -3.48
N ALA A 212 11.00 -14.68 -4.76
CA ALA A 212 11.89 -15.04 -5.88
C ALA A 212 13.03 -14.03 -6.10
N CYS A 213 12.88 -12.78 -5.65
CA CYS A 213 13.93 -11.77 -5.71
C CYS A 213 14.99 -11.93 -4.64
N LEU A 214 14.71 -12.67 -3.56
CA LEU A 214 15.50 -12.73 -2.34
C LEU A 214 16.39 -13.99 -2.29
N ARG A 215 17.46 -13.91 -1.49
CA ARG A 215 18.35 -15.03 -1.18
C ARG A 215 17.73 -15.88 -0.06
N LYS A 216 18.22 -17.09 0.14
CA LYS A 216 17.76 -17.98 1.24
C LYS A 216 18.03 -17.41 2.65
N SER A 217 19.00 -16.53 2.77
CA SER A 217 19.34 -15.83 4.01
C SER A 217 18.41 -14.67 4.32
N ASP A 218 17.70 -14.15 3.32
CA ASP A 218 16.81 -13.01 3.47
C ASP A 218 15.42 -13.48 3.88
N LEU A 219 14.66 -12.63 4.54
CA LEU A 219 13.32 -12.93 5.01
C LEU A 219 12.31 -11.99 4.38
N ALA A 220 11.26 -12.55 3.78
CA ALA A 220 10.07 -11.79 3.37
C ALA A 220 8.91 -12.06 4.32
N ALA A 221 8.15 -11.02 4.64
CA ALA A 221 6.98 -11.08 5.49
C ALA A 221 5.82 -10.25 4.94
N ARG A 222 4.60 -10.64 5.29
CA ARG A 222 3.43 -9.77 5.14
C ARG A 222 3.04 -9.24 6.52
N LEU A 223 3.08 -7.91 6.65
CA LEU A 223 2.87 -7.23 7.93
C LEU A 223 1.38 -6.96 8.21
N GLY A 224 0.57 -6.91 7.16
CA GLY A 224 -0.89 -6.73 7.21
C GLY A 224 -1.38 -6.01 5.96
N GLY A 225 -2.64 -6.20 5.57
CA GLY A 225 -3.21 -5.52 4.40
C GLY A 225 -2.37 -5.68 3.13
N ASP A 226 -1.87 -4.58 2.63
CA ASP A 226 -0.99 -4.41 1.47
C ASP A 226 0.48 -4.16 1.83
N GLU A 227 0.82 -4.25 3.13
CA GLU A 227 2.16 -4.02 3.66
C GLU A 227 3.01 -5.29 3.69
N PHE A 228 4.23 -5.21 3.14
CA PHE A 228 5.24 -6.26 3.21
C PHE A 228 6.52 -5.74 3.85
N GLY A 229 7.24 -6.63 4.53
CA GLY A 229 8.56 -6.38 5.08
C GLY A 229 9.60 -7.30 4.46
N VAL A 230 10.79 -6.79 4.18
CA VAL A 230 11.93 -7.60 3.75
C VAL A 230 13.12 -7.29 4.63
N LEU A 231 13.72 -8.34 5.17
CA LEU A 231 14.96 -8.27 5.94
C LEU A 231 16.10 -8.82 5.08
N LEU A 232 17.05 -7.98 4.75
CA LEU A 232 18.26 -8.35 4.03
C LEU A 232 19.39 -8.52 5.03
N THR A 233 20.02 -9.69 5.04
CA THR A 233 21.15 -10.01 5.92
C THR A 233 22.47 -10.01 5.14
N HIS A 234 23.59 -9.80 5.86
CA HIS A 234 24.94 -9.83 5.27
C HIS A 234 25.10 -8.90 4.07
N ILE A 235 24.74 -7.63 4.24
CA ILE A 235 24.94 -6.59 3.22
C ILE A 235 26.26 -5.82 3.48
N SER A 236 26.89 -5.35 2.43
CA SER A 236 28.11 -4.53 2.55
C SER A 236 27.80 -3.07 2.87
N GLY A 237 26.58 -2.63 2.63
CA GLY A 237 26.09 -1.28 2.88
C GLY A 237 24.69 -1.05 2.34
N VAL A 238 24.19 0.16 2.52
CA VAL A 238 22.84 0.55 2.09
C VAL A 238 22.63 0.48 0.58
N ASP A 239 23.70 0.60 -0.20
CA ASP A 239 23.66 0.49 -1.66
C ASP A 239 23.24 -0.90 -2.13
N ASP A 240 23.64 -1.96 -1.41
CA ASP A 240 23.18 -3.32 -1.69
C ASP A 240 21.67 -3.43 -1.51
N ALA A 241 21.13 -2.82 -0.46
CA ALA A 241 19.69 -2.77 -0.23
C ALA A 241 18.95 -1.98 -1.33
N ALA A 242 19.54 -0.88 -1.81
CA ALA A 242 19.00 -0.09 -2.91
C ALA A 242 18.98 -0.87 -4.25
N ILE A 243 19.95 -1.76 -4.48
CA ILE A 243 19.96 -2.66 -5.65
C ILE A 243 18.78 -3.64 -5.56
N VAL A 244 18.57 -4.25 -4.39
CA VAL A 244 17.43 -5.17 -4.18
C VAL A 244 16.10 -4.42 -4.31
N ALA A 245 15.98 -3.22 -3.75
CA ALA A 245 14.77 -2.40 -3.87
C ALA A 245 14.44 -2.08 -5.34
N ARG A 246 15.42 -1.70 -6.16
CA ARG A 246 15.23 -1.48 -7.62
C ARG A 246 14.75 -2.74 -8.33
N LYS A 247 15.33 -3.89 -7.99
CA LYS A 247 14.91 -5.18 -8.55
C LYS A 247 13.46 -5.49 -8.16
N LEU A 248 13.11 -5.30 -6.89
CA LEU A 248 11.73 -5.49 -6.40
C LEU A 248 10.75 -4.57 -7.11
N LEU A 249 11.06 -3.27 -7.24
CA LEU A 249 10.20 -2.32 -7.96
C LEU A 249 9.95 -2.77 -9.41
N ALA A 250 10.99 -3.20 -10.12
CA ALA A 250 10.86 -3.67 -11.50
C ALA A 250 9.95 -4.92 -11.58
N GLU A 251 10.23 -5.95 -10.78
CA GLU A 251 9.48 -7.20 -10.78
C GLU A 251 8.03 -7.05 -10.31
N LEU A 252 7.78 -6.18 -9.33
CA LEU A 252 6.44 -5.97 -8.80
C LEU A 252 5.58 -5.09 -9.72
N SER A 253 6.20 -4.23 -10.52
CA SER A 253 5.49 -3.40 -11.51
C SER A 253 5.06 -4.17 -12.77
N GLU A 254 5.63 -5.36 -12.99
CA GLU A 254 5.24 -6.22 -14.12
C GLU A 254 3.76 -6.60 -14.01
N PRO A 255 2.99 -6.46 -15.09
CA PRO A 255 1.56 -6.78 -15.09
C PRO A 255 1.28 -8.22 -14.65
N ILE A 256 0.20 -8.40 -13.91
CA ILE A 256 -0.26 -9.69 -13.39
C ILE A 256 -1.54 -10.09 -14.12
N HIS A 257 -1.53 -11.27 -14.72
CA HIS A 257 -2.73 -11.87 -15.28
C HIS A 257 -3.56 -12.53 -14.19
N PHE A 258 -4.74 -11.99 -13.93
CA PHE A 258 -5.72 -12.63 -13.07
C PHE A 258 -7.01 -12.88 -13.85
N ARG A 259 -7.32 -14.18 -14.10
CA ARG A 259 -8.39 -14.63 -15.02
C ARG A 259 -8.19 -14.02 -16.43
N SER A 260 -9.09 -13.12 -16.86
CA SER A 260 -9.03 -12.46 -18.17
C SER A 260 -8.57 -11.01 -18.11
N GLN A 261 -8.18 -10.52 -16.94
CA GLN A 261 -7.76 -9.12 -16.72
C GLN A 261 -6.26 -9.02 -16.49
N LEU A 262 -5.65 -8.02 -17.11
CA LEU A 262 -4.26 -7.63 -16.87
C LEU A 262 -4.27 -6.46 -15.89
N THR A 263 -3.70 -6.67 -14.71
CA THR A 263 -3.65 -5.65 -13.66
C THR A 263 -2.18 -5.34 -13.35
N ALA A 264 -1.82 -4.08 -13.43
CA ALA A 264 -0.52 -3.58 -12.98
C ALA A 264 -0.72 -2.81 -11.67
N ILE A 265 0.18 -2.99 -10.73
CA ILE A 265 0.23 -2.22 -9.49
C ILE A 265 1.64 -1.71 -9.29
N ARG A 266 1.76 -0.49 -8.80
CA ARG A 266 3.05 0.06 -8.35
C ARG A 266 3.22 -0.22 -6.86
N CYS A 267 4.45 -0.19 -6.39
CA CYS A 267 4.73 -0.24 -4.96
C CYS A 267 5.76 0.82 -4.60
N SER A 268 5.73 1.24 -3.36
CA SER A 268 6.72 2.14 -2.77
C SER A 268 7.53 1.38 -1.72
N ILE A 269 8.83 1.72 -1.58
CA ILE A 269 9.75 1.01 -0.69
C ILE A 269 10.50 2.03 0.18
N GLY A 270 10.51 1.80 1.51
CA GLY A 270 11.37 2.52 2.44
C GLY A 270 12.48 1.62 2.95
N ILE A 271 13.70 2.13 3.02
CA ILE A 271 14.89 1.38 3.43
C ILE A 271 15.51 2.02 4.66
N ALA A 272 15.79 1.21 5.68
CA ALA A 272 16.62 1.58 6.82
C ALA A 272 17.67 0.51 7.09
N SER A 273 18.84 0.91 7.60
CA SER A 273 20.02 0.06 7.75
C SER A 273 20.49 -0.06 9.21
N PHE A 274 21.01 -1.23 9.55
CA PHE A 274 21.71 -1.49 10.80
C PHE A 274 23.20 -1.75 10.50
N PRO A 275 24.14 -1.20 11.25
CA PRO A 275 23.98 -0.28 12.39
C PRO A 275 23.89 1.20 11.97
N GLY A 276 23.83 1.49 10.65
CA GLY A 276 23.95 2.84 10.09
C GLY A 276 22.93 3.83 10.66
N ASP A 277 21.65 3.43 10.67
CA ASP A 277 20.59 4.33 11.10
C ASP A 277 20.27 4.17 12.60
N THR A 278 20.23 2.93 13.12
CA THR A 278 19.90 2.67 14.52
C THR A 278 20.38 1.28 14.96
N ARG A 279 20.42 1.05 16.27
CA ARG A 279 20.67 -0.26 16.89
C ARG A 279 19.45 -0.85 17.62
N ASP A 280 18.30 -0.19 17.51
CA ASP A 280 17.04 -0.60 18.11
C ASP A 280 16.10 -1.15 17.03
N PRO A 281 15.61 -2.40 17.14
CA PRO A 281 14.72 -3.01 16.13
C PRO A 281 13.44 -2.21 15.87
N GLU A 282 12.80 -1.68 16.92
CA GLU A 282 11.59 -0.88 16.75
C GLU A 282 11.85 0.44 16.04
N GLN A 283 13.00 1.08 16.34
CA GLN A 283 13.40 2.29 15.64
C GLN A 283 13.76 1.99 14.19
N LEU A 284 14.33 0.83 13.88
CA LEU A 284 14.65 0.45 12.51
C LEU A 284 13.38 0.32 11.66
N ILE A 285 12.33 -0.30 12.21
CA ILE A 285 11.02 -0.38 11.57
C ILE A 285 10.47 1.04 11.33
N ARG A 286 10.42 1.89 12.36
CA ARG A 286 9.92 3.27 12.21
C ARG A 286 10.69 4.09 11.18
N LYS A 287 12.00 3.91 11.09
CA LYS A 287 12.85 4.60 10.11
C LYS A 287 12.58 4.11 8.69
N ALA A 288 12.41 2.81 8.49
CA ALA A 288 12.02 2.25 7.20
C ALA A 288 10.62 2.75 6.78
N ASP A 289 9.66 2.79 7.69
CA ASP A 289 8.31 3.32 7.41
C ASP A 289 8.34 4.83 7.10
N THR A 290 9.19 5.59 7.78
CA THR A 290 9.41 7.02 7.46
C THR A 290 9.95 7.20 6.04
N ALA A 291 10.92 6.37 5.64
CA ALA A 291 11.45 6.39 4.28
C ALA A 291 10.40 5.96 3.24
N LEU A 292 9.59 4.93 3.55
CA LEU A 292 8.48 4.50 2.72
C LEU A 292 7.47 5.63 2.48
N TYR A 293 7.13 6.33 3.55
CA TYR A 293 6.24 7.46 3.46
C TYR A 293 6.79 8.56 2.54
N HIS A 294 8.10 8.85 2.62
CA HIS A 294 8.77 9.80 1.73
C HIS A 294 8.73 9.35 0.26
N ALA A 295 8.91 8.05 0.00
CA ALA A 295 8.80 7.49 -1.35
C ALA A 295 7.37 7.67 -1.93
N LYS A 296 6.33 7.45 -1.12
CA LYS A 296 4.92 7.70 -1.50
C LYS A 296 4.66 9.18 -1.79
N GLY A 297 5.14 10.08 -0.94
CA GLY A 297 4.98 11.53 -1.10
C GLY A 297 5.67 12.10 -2.36
N SER A 298 6.66 11.40 -2.91
CA SER A 298 7.35 11.76 -4.15
C SER A 298 6.64 11.25 -5.42
N GLY A 299 5.38 10.80 -5.32
CA GLY A 299 4.57 10.30 -6.45
C GLY A 299 4.42 8.77 -6.51
N GLY A 300 4.95 8.04 -5.54
CA GLY A 300 4.88 6.56 -5.46
C GLY A 300 5.69 5.84 -6.54
N GLY A 301 5.64 4.49 -6.53
CA GLY A 301 6.36 3.67 -7.51
C GLY A 301 7.90 3.81 -7.43
N SER A 302 8.43 4.15 -6.28
CA SER A 302 9.85 4.45 -6.05
C SER A 302 10.35 3.91 -4.72
N PHE A 303 11.65 4.06 -4.45
CA PHE A 303 12.18 3.78 -3.12
C PHE A 303 12.90 5.00 -2.53
N ALA A 304 12.93 5.07 -1.21
CA ALA A 304 13.73 6.02 -0.46
C ALA A 304 14.59 5.31 0.60
N VAL A 305 15.81 5.79 0.77
CA VAL A 305 16.68 5.39 1.88
C VAL A 305 16.47 6.40 3.01
N TYR A 306 16.30 5.92 4.23
CA TYR A 306 16.13 6.79 5.39
C TYR A 306 17.28 7.79 5.53
N ARG A 307 16.93 9.01 5.90
CA ARG A 307 17.83 10.09 6.31
C ARG A 307 17.21 10.82 7.48
N ASP A 308 18.04 11.34 8.38
CA ASP A 308 17.53 11.98 9.60
C ASP A 308 16.60 13.19 9.30
N GLU A 309 16.81 13.89 8.18
CA GLU A 309 15.92 14.98 7.75
C GLU A 309 14.48 14.49 7.48
N MET A 310 14.29 13.25 7.03
CA MET A 310 12.97 12.65 6.79
C MET A 310 12.19 12.47 8.09
N GLY A 311 12.88 12.11 9.19
CA GLY A 311 12.28 11.99 10.51
C GLY A 311 11.70 13.33 11.01
N ALA A 312 12.47 14.40 10.84
CA ALA A 312 12.02 15.75 11.19
C ALA A 312 10.84 16.20 10.31
N ALA A 313 10.88 15.90 9.00
CA ALA A 313 9.79 16.20 8.07
C ALA A 313 8.50 15.44 8.43
N ALA A 314 8.59 14.16 8.79
CA ALA A 314 7.45 13.35 9.22
C ALA A 314 6.82 13.89 10.52
N GLN A 315 7.63 14.29 11.50
CA GLN A 315 7.14 14.91 12.73
C GLN A 315 6.46 16.26 12.46
N LYS A 316 7.09 17.13 11.62
CA LYS A 316 6.48 18.39 11.20
C LYS A 316 5.12 18.16 10.54
N ARG A 317 5.03 17.16 9.67
CA ARG A 317 3.79 16.84 8.97
C ARG A 317 2.69 16.36 9.90
N PHE A 318 3.00 15.47 10.85
CA PHE A 318 2.02 15.01 11.85
C PHE A 318 1.49 16.18 12.69
N ALA A 319 2.37 17.09 13.11
CA ALA A 319 1.97 18.29 13.82
C ALA A 319 1.08 19.20 12.96
N LEU A 320 1.39 19.34 11.66
CA LEU A 320 0.57 20.10 10.72
C LEU A 320 -0.81 19.46 10.51
N GLU A 321 -0.89 18.14 10.40
CA GLU A 321 -2.18 17.42 10.23
C GLU A 321 -3.12 17.68 11.41
N ASP A 322 -2.61 17.54 12.63
CA ASP A 322 -3.40 17.77 13.84
C ASP A 322 -3.95 19.20 13.92
N LYS A 323 -3.11 20.18 13.62
CA LYS A 323 -3.49 21.59 13.63
C LYS A 323 -4.39 21.99 12.45
N LEU A 324 -4.25 21.34 11.29
CA LEU A 324 -5.07 21.65 10.12
C LEU A 324 -6.55 21.28 10.34
N ARG A 325 -6.83 20.28 11.18
CA ARG A 325 -8.20 19.89 11.53
C ARG A 325 -8.98 21.03 12.22
N THR A 326 -8.29 21.86 13.01
CA THR A 326 -8.90 22.98 13.73
C THR A 326 -8.73 24.31 13.02
N ALA A 327 -7.88 24.40 12.00
CA ALA A 327 -7.54 25.64 11.32
C ALA A 327 -8.73 26.43 10.74
N LEU A 328 -9.79 25.72 10.29
CA LEU A 328 -11.04 26.35 9.81
C LEU A 328 -11.81 27.00 10.96
N ASP A 329 -11.97 26.29 12.07
CA ASP A 329 -12.73 26.77 13.23
C ASP A 329 -12.02 27.94 13.93
N GLU A 330 -10.69 27.88 13.97
CA GLU A 330 -9.80 28.91 14.54
C GLU A 330 -9.62 30.11 13.61
N ARG A 331 -10.20 30.11 12.41
CA ARG A 331 -10.04 31.16 11.38
C ARG A 331 -8.57 31.43 11.01
N ALA A 332 -7.75 30.37 11.05
CA ALA A 332 -6.33 30.44 10.74
C ALA A 332 -6.04 30.36 9.23
N LEU A 333 -7.03 30.03 8.41
CA LEU A 333 -6.92 30.03 6.96
C LEU A 333 -7.21 31.42 6.40
N LEU A 334 -6.41 31.86 5.42
CA LEU A 334 -6.47 33.18 4.79
C LEU A 334 -6.38 33.02 3.27
N LEU A 335 -6.89 34.01 2.54
CA LEU A 335 -6.68 34.10 1.09
C LEU A 335 -5.76 35.28 0.78
N HIS A 336 -4.72 35.03 0.03
CA HIS A 336 -3.95 36.04 -0.68
C HIS A 336 -4.38 36.07 -2.14
N TYR A 337 -4.24 37.23 -2.77
CA TYR A 337 -4.71 37.46 -4.12
C TYR A 337 -3.55 37.90 -5.01
N GLN A 338 -3.36 37.18 -6.13
CA GLN A 338 -2.34 37.52 -7.12
C GLN A 338 -2.98 38.15 -8.35
N PRO A 339 -2.47 39.27 -8.85
CA PRO A 339 -3.09 40.00 -9.96
C PRO A 339 -2.94 39.24 -11.29
N GLN A 340 -4.05 39.17 -12.03
CA GLN A 340 -4.09 38.77 -13.44
C GLN A 340 -4.19 40.06 -14.27
N TYR A 341 -3.22 40.27 -15.17
CA TYR A 341 -3.05 41.46 -15.95
C TYR A 341 -3.40 41.28 -17.41
N ASP A 342 -4.10 42.25 -18.00
CA ASP A 342 -4.43 42.28 -19.44
C ASP A 342 -3.60 43.39 -20.12
N LEU A 343 -2.68 42.97 -20.99
CA LEU A 343 -1.77 43.87 -21.72
C LEU A 343 -2.52 44.83 -22.65
N THR A 344 -3.64 44.37 -23.26
CA THR A 344 -4.39 45.20 -24.20
C THR A 344 -5.20 46.31 -23.53
N ARG A 345 -5.59 46.05 -22.27
CA ARG A 345 -6.32 47.03 -21.45
C ARG A 345 -5.41 47.77 -20.47
N SER A 346 -4.17 47.37 -20.36
CA SER A 346 -3.16 47.90 -19.42
C SER A 346 -3.66 47.98 -17.99
N ARG A 347 -4.35 46.93 -17.51
CA ARG A 347 -4.95 46.91 -16.17
C ARG A 347 -5.09 45.50 -15.60
N ILE A 348 -5.26 45.42 -14.28
CA ILE A 348 -5.69 44.21 -13.59
C ILE A 348 -7.12 43.86 -13.99
N ILE A 349 -7.37 42.61 -14.37
CA ILE A 349 -8.68 42.08 -14.81
C ILE A 349 -9.24 41.03 -13.89
N GLY A 350 -8.44 40.51 -12.99
CA GLY A 350 -8.80 39.48 -12.06
C GLY A 350 -7.75 39.23 -11.01
N ALA A 351 -8.05 38.33 -10.12
CA ALA A 351 -7.14 37.85 -9.08
C ALA A 351 -7.26 36.34 -8.93
N GLU A 352 -6.15 35.66 -8.78
CA GLU A 352 -6.16 34.29 -8.30
C GLU A 352 -6.17 34.28 -6.78
N ALA A 353 -7.14 33.57 -6.18
CA ALA A 353 -7.26 33.39 -4.73
C ALA A 353 -6.39 32.22 -4.28
N LEU A 354 -5.31 32.53 -3.62
CA LEU A 354 -4.29 31.58 -3.18
C LEU A 354 -4.39 31.37 -1.67
N LEU A 355 -4.69 30.15 -1.25
CA LEU A 355 -4.80 29.77 0.14
C LEU A 355 -3.49 30.02 0.90
N ARG A 356 -3.59 30.49 2.15
CA ARG A 356 -2.49 30.62 3.11
C ARG A 356 -2.98 30.10 4.46
N TRP A 357 -2.07 29.61 5.24
CA TRP A 357 -2.37 29.18 6.61
C TRP A 357 -1.49 29.92 7.61
N GLN A 358 -2.12 30.71 8.47
CA GLN A 358 -1.44 31.39 9.59
C GLN A 358 -1.28 30.38 10.73
N HIS A 359 -0.17 29.63 10.68
CA HIS A 359 0.13 28.65 11.73
C HIS A 359 0.65 29.37 12.99
N PRO A 360 0.21 28.98 14.21
CA PRO A 360 0.56 29.68 15.45
C PRO A 360 2.06 29.69 15.75
N GLU A 361 2.79 28.65 15.37
CA GLU A 361 4.22 28.50 15.66
C GLU A 361 5.11 28.70 14.43
N LEU A 362 4.63 28.33 13.23
CA LEU A 362 5.43 28.35 12.00
C LEU A 362 5.20 29.59 11.13
N GLY A 363 4.30 30.49 11.56
CA GLY A 363 3.96 31.70 10.79
C GLY A 363 3.09 31.38 9.57
N LEU A 364 3.25 32.16 8.51
CA LEU A 364 2.44 32.05 7.31
C LEU A 364 2.96 30.93 6.40
N LEU A 365 2.20 29.84 6.30
CA LEU A 365 2.52 28.67 5.47
C LEU A 365 1.94 28.80 4.05
N SER A 366 2.71 28.35 3.09
CA SER A 366 2.31 28.24 1.68
C SER A 366 1.46 26.98 1.42
N PRO A 367 0.62 26.96 0.35
CA PRO A 367 -0.21 25.82 0.02
C PRO A 367 0.55 24.51 -0.13
N GLY A 368 1.72 24.53 -0.76
CA GLY A 368 2.55 23.35 -0.98
C GLY A 368 2.97 22.60 0.30
N GLU A 369 2.94 23.27 1.46
CA GLU A 369 3.32 22.67 2.73
C GLU A 369 2.19 21.87 3.40
N PHE A 370 0.92 22.19 3.12
CA PHE A 370 -0.21 21.57 3.83
C PHE A 370 -1.36 21.07 2.93
N LEU A 371 -1.47 21.52 1.67
CA LEU A 371 -2.50 21.00 0.76
C LEU A 371 -2.40 19.48 0.52
N PRO A 372 -1.21 18.89 0.35
CA PRO A 372 -1.11 17.42 0.24
C PRO A 372 -1.69 16.71 1.47
N ILE A 373 -1.50 17.28 2.69
CA ILE A 373 -2.09 16.76 3.92
C ILE A 373 -3.62 16.89 3.88
N ALA A 374 -4.14 18.04 3.45
CA ALA A 374 -5.57 18.27 3.33
C ALA A 374 -6.24 17.29 2.35
N GLU A 375 -5.59 16.98 1.25
CA GLU A 375 -6.07 16.02 0.25
C GLU A 375 -6.09 14.61 0.78
N GLU A 376 -5.00 14.13 1.38
CA GLU A 376 -4.91 12.77 1.92
C GLU A 376 -5.90 12.51 3.07
N THR A 377 -6.12 13.54 3.91
CA THR A 377 -7.03 13.44 5.05
C THR A 377 -8.50 13.75 4.72
N GLY A 378 -8.78 14.19 3.48
CA GLY A 378 -10.12 14.62 3.06
C GLY A 378 -10.53 16.00 3.58
N LEU A 379 -9.66 16.70 4.31
CA LEU A 379 -9.91 18.08 4.79
C LEU A 379 -10.00 19.09 3.65
N ILE A 380 -9.51 18.72 2.46
CA ILE A 380 -9.60 19.60 1.28
C ILE A 380 -11.07 19.92 0.89
N LEU A 381 -12.04 19.04 1.20
CA LEU A 381 -13.46 19.28 0.88
C LEU A 381 -14.04 20.45 1.71
N PRO A 382 -13.98 20.45 3.05
CA PRO A 382 -14.46 21.59 3.84
C PRO A 382 -13.60 22.85 3.63
N ILE A 383 -12.28 22.73 3.45
CA ILE A 383 -11.38 23.86 3.15
C ILE A 383 -11.77 24.48 1.80
N GLY A 384 -11.96 23.68 0.76
CA GLY A 384 -12.32 24.19 -0.57
C GLY A 384 -13.70 24.85 -0.61
N SER A 385 -14.67 24.33 0.14
CA SER A 385 -15.98 24.99 0.30
C SER A 385 -15.85 26.36 1.00
N TRP A 386 -14.93 26.48 1.96
CA TRP A 386 -14.61 27.75 2.59
C TRP A 386 -13.92 28.71 1.63
N ILE A 387 -12.92 28.24 0.85
CA ILE A 387 -12.20 29.05 -0.16
C ILE A 387 -13.19 29.65 -1.16
N LEU A 388 -14.08 28.83 -1.74
CA LEU A 388 -15.09 29.29 -2.71
C LEU A 388 -15.94 30.41 -2.14
N ARG A 389 -16.46 30.25 -0.93
CA ARG A 389 -17.26 31.25 -0.25
C ARG A 389 -16.47 32.53 0.00
N ALA A 390 -15.28 32.42 0.62
CA ALA A 390 -14.45 33.56 0.96
C ALA A 390 -14.00 34.35 -0.28
N ALA A 391 -13.62 33.67 -1.37
CA ALA A 391 -13.23 34.31 -2.62
C ALA A 391 -14.41 35.04 -3.30
N CYS A 392 -15.58 34.41 -3.33
CA CYS A 392 -16.79 35.03 -3.87
C CYS A 392 -17.22 36.26 -3.05
N GLU A 393 -17.21 36.16 -1.72
CA GLU A 393 -17.53 37.28 -0.82
C GLU A 393 -16.57 38.44 -1.03
N GLN A 394 -15.27 38.17 -1.11
CA GLN A 394 -14.25 39.20 -1.31
C GLN A 394 -14.38 39.87 -2.67
N ASN A 395 -14.61 39.14 -3.76
CA ASN A 395 -14.81 39.78 -5.08
C ASN A 395 -16.11 40.58 -5.15
N ALA A 396 -17.17 40.13 -4.47
CA ALA A 396 -18.40 40.89 -4.35
C ALA A 396 -18.19 42.23 -3.56
N GLN A 397 -17.29 42.22 -2.54
CA GLN A 397 -16.90 43.45 -1.84
C GLN A 397 -16.16 44.44 -2.76
N TRP A 398 -15.18 43.97 -3.55
CA TRP A 398 -14.49 44.82 -4.53
C TRP A 398 -15.45 45.38 -5.59
N THR A 399 -16.39 44.53 -6.05
CA THR A 399 -17.42 44.98 -7.01
C THR A 399 -18.31 46.09 -6.45
N ARG A 400 -18.71 46.00 -5.17
CA ARG A 400 -19.48 47.03 -4.46
C ARG A 400 -18.66 48.31 -4.22
N ALA A 401 -17.34 48.16 -4.04
CA ALA A 401 -16.41 49.29 -3.92
C ALA A 401 -16.16 50.03 -5.25
N GLY A 402 -16.68 49.51 -6.39
CA GLY A 402 -16.59 50.20 -7.69
C GLY A 402 -15.75 49.45 -8.72
N HIS A 403 -15.02 48.38 -8.35
CA HIS A 403 -14.16 47.60 -9.26
C HIS A 403 -14.97 46.56 -10.05
N ARG A 404 -15.83 47.06 -10.96
CA ARG A 404 -16.72 46.18 -11.74
C ARG A 404 -15.97 45.36 -12.82
N GLY A 405 -16.43 44.11 -13.05
CA GLY A 405 -15.89 43.25 -14.08
C GLY A 405 -14.59 42.56 -13.72
N LEU A 406 -14.21 42.64 -12.42
CA LEU A 406 -13.11 41.87 -11.87
C LEU A 406 -13.51 40.40 -11.74
N ARG A 407 -12.58 39.49 -12.01
CA ARG A 407 -12.75 38.06 -11.82
C ARG A 407 -11.94 37.55 -10.63
N VAL A 408 -12.45 36.54 -9.97
CA VAL A 408 -11.68 35.78 -8.99
C VAL A 408 -11.57 34.35 -9.48
N SER A 409 -10.33 33.86 -9.56
CA SER A 409 -10.03 32.47 -9.90
C SER A 409 -9.78 31.67 -8.62
N VAL A 410 -10.29 30.45 -8.58
CA VAL A 410 -10.17 29.52 -7.44
C VAL A 410 -9.71 28.18 -7.92
N ASN A 411 -8.62 27.68 -7.35
CA ASN A 411 -8.11 26.33 -7.57
C ASN A 411 -9.05 25.27 -6.99
N VAL A 412 -9.35 24.22 -7.76
CA VAL A 412 -10.24 23.11 -7.39
C VAL A 412 -9.46 21.82 -7.41
N SER A 413 -9.42 21.12 -6.27
CA SER A 413 -8.77 19.81 -6.19
C SER A 413 -9.56 18.74 -6.94
N ALA A 414 -8.86 17.66 -7.35
CA ALA A 414 -9.51 16.52 -8.00
C ALA A 414 -10.61 15.89 -7.12
N GLN A 415 -10.41 15.86 -5.79
CA GLN A 415 -11.41 15.29 -4.86
C GLN A 415 -12.67 16.15 -4.79
N GLN A 416 -12.54 17.49 -4.79
CA GLN A 416 -13.69 18.39 -4.84
C GLN A 416 -14.46 18.25 -6.15
N PHE A 417 -13.74 18.18 -7.27
CA PHE A 417 -14.33 18.06 -8.60
C PHE A 417 -15.13 16.77 -8.78
N LEU A 418 -14.68 15.67 -8.15
CA LEU A 418 -15.38 14.38 -8.18
C LEU A 418 -16.54 14.29 -7.18
N ASP A 419 -16.70 15.25 -6.27
CA ASP A 419 -17.83 15.29 -5.36
C ASP A 419 -19.13 15.61 -6.14
N PRO A 420 -20.15 14.73 -6.12
CA PRO A 420 -21.42 15.00 -6.80
C PRO A 420 -22.13 16.28 -6.33
N ALA A 421 -21.82 16.75 -5.11
CA ALA A 421 -22.37 17.96 -4.53
C ALA A 421 -21.59 19.24 -4.91
N PHE A 422 -20.49 19.14 -5.66
CA PHE A 422 -19.60 20.26 -5.93
C PHE A 422 -20.31 21.42 -6.63
N ALA A 423 -21.08 21.17 -7.69
CA ALA A 423 -21.84 22.23 -8.37
C ALA A 423 -22.84 22.95 -7.43
N GLU A 424 -23.40 22.23 -6.46
CA GLU A 424 -24.27 22.81 -5.45
C GLU A 424 -23.49 23.69 -4.44
N HIS A 425 -22.26 23.29 -4.09
CA HIS A 425 -21.39 24.12 -3.26
C HIS A 425 -21.02 25.43 -3.95
N VAL A 426 -20.71 25.39 -5.25
CA VAL A 426 -20.47 26.57 -6.07
C VAL A 426 -21.71 27.48 -6.12
N ARG A 427 -22.89 26.92 -6.40
CA ARG A 427 -24.15 27.67 -6.41
C ARG A 427 -24.39 28.39 -5.10
N ARG A 428 -24.24 27.69 -3.96
CA ARG A 428 -24.42 28.31 -2.61
C ARG A 428 -23.45 29.44 -2.35
N ALA A 429 -22.20 29.33 -2.79
CA ALA A 429 -21.20 30.39 -2.63
C ALA A 429 -21.58 31.65 -3.45
N LEU A 430 -22.08 31.46 -4.67
CA LEU A 430 -22.57 32.55 -5.52
C LEU A 430 -23.82 33.22 -4.94
N ASP A 431 -24.81 32.43 -4.52
CA ASP A 431 -26.05 32.92 -3.93
C ASP A 431 -25.79 33.71 -2.64
N ALA A 432 -24.92 33.19 -1.75
CA ALA A 432 -24.61 33.82 -0.49
C ALA A 432 -23.84 35.15 -0.65
N SER A 433 -22.92 35.24 -1.61
CA SER A 433 -22.11 36.45 -1.86
C SER A 433 -22.82 37.49 -2.72
N GLY A 434 -23.77 37.04 -3.55
CA GLY A 434 -24.38 37.85 -4.61
C GLY A 434 -23.42 38.19 -5.75
N LEU A 435 -22.34 37.42 -5.91
CA LEU A 435 -21.38 37.62 -6.98
C LEU A 435 -21.98 37.10 -8.31
N PRO A 436 -21.94 37.89 -9.42
CA PRO A 436 -22.30 37.37 -10.73
C PRO A 436 -21.44 36.16 -11.10
N ALA A 437 -22.06 35.04 -11.53
CA ALA A 437 -21.35 33.78 -11.80
C ALA A 437 -20.19 33.94 -12.81
N VAL A 438 -20.34 34.83 -13.81
CA VAL A 438 -19.28 35.15 -14.79
C VAL A 438 -18.01 35.73 -14.17
N SER A 439 -18.09 36.22 -12.94
CA SER A 439 -16.96 36.77 -12.15
C SER A 439 -16.21 35.72 -11.32
N LEU A 440 -16.70 34.46 -11.28
CA LEU A 440 -16.01 33.31 -10.70
C LEU A 440 -15.40 32.47 -11.81
N GLU A 441 -14.12 32.19 -11.70
CA GLU A 441 -13.37 31.25 -12.55
C GLU A 441 -12.88 30.09 -11.71
N LEU A 442 -13.14 28.85 -12.13
CA LEU A 442 -12.69 27.64 -11.44
C LEU A 442 -11.53 27.04 -12.23
N GLU A 443 -10.41 26.83 -11.56
CA GLU A 443 -9.18 26.33 -12.16
C GLU A 443 -9.00 24.85 -11.80
N LEU A 444 -8.80 24.01 -12.81
CA LEU A 444 -8.71 22.55 -12.73
C LEU A 444 -7.43 22.11 -13.40
N THR A 445 -6.62 21.29 -12.75
CA THR A 445 -5.41 20.75 -13.38
C THR A 445 -5.75 19.78 -14.50
N GLU A 446 -4.88 19.70 -15.52
CA GLU A 446 -5.04 18.77 -16.66
C GLU A 446 -5.24 17.33 -16.18
N SER A 447 -4.47 16.88 -15.20
CA SER A 447 -4.53 15.53 -14.64
C SER A 447 -5.86 15.20 -13.94
N SER A 448 -6.51 16.19 -13.33
CA SER A 448 -7.82 16.04 -12.68
C SER A 448 -8.93 15.72 -13.67
N LEU A 449 -8.85 16.27 -14.89
CA LEU A 449 -9.86 16.12 -15.94
C LEU A 449 -9.80 14.76 -16.66
N LEU A 450 -8.68 14.05 -16.60
CA LEU A 450 -8.45 12.80 -17.35
C LEU A 450 -8.84 11.52 -16.60
N ARG A 451 -9.21 11.59 -15.33
CA ARG A 451 -9.53 10.39 -14.52
C ARG A 451 -10.77 9.64 -15.00
N ASP A 452 -11.86 10.37 -15.30
CA ASP A 452 -13.09 9.83 -15.90
C ASP A 452 -13.73 10.89 -16.79
N VAL A 453 -13.53 10.78 -18.09
CA VAL A 453 -13.93 11.79 -19.07
C VAL A 453 -15.45 12.01 -19.09
N ASN A 454 -16.26 10.98 -18.89
CA ASN A 454 -17.72 11.12 -18.96
C ASN A 454 -18.27 11.86 -17.74
N VAL A 455 -17.82 11.51 -16.54
CA VAL A 455 -18.16 12.22 -15.29
C VAL A 455 -17.65 13.66 -15.36
N THR A 456 -16.46 13.85 -15.89
CA THR A 456 -15.86 15.19 -16.09
C THR A 456 -16.73 16.09 -16.97
N VAL A 457 -17.16 15.62 -18.13
CA VAL A 457 -17.99 16.41 -19.06
C VAL A 457 -19.33 16.79 -18.43
N ASP A 458 -19.98 15.87 -17.69
CA ASP A 458 -21.24 16.15 -16.99
C ASP A 458 -21.06 17.21 -15.89
N THR A 459 -20.04 17.05 -15.03
CA THR A 459 -19.76 18.01 -13.96
C THR A 459 -19.43 19.40 -14.51
N LEU A 460 -18.57 19.49 -15.55
CA LEU A 460 -18.25 20.76 -16.21
C LEU A 460 -19.51 21.39 -16.84
N GLY A 461 -20.39 20.57 -17.45
CA GLY A 461 -21.67 21.05 -18.01
C GLY A 461 -22.54 21.69 -16.94
N ARG A 462 -22.73 21.03 -15.80
CA ARG A 462 -23.50 21.58 -14.67
C ARG A 462 -22.90 22.88 -14.12
N LEU A 463 -21.58 23.02 -14.08
CA LEU A 463 -20.90 24.25 -13.68
C LEU A 463 -21.10 25.36 -14.71
N LYS A 464 -21.05 25.04 -16.01
CA LYS A 464 -21.34 26.01 -17.09
C LYS A 464 -22.79 26.50 -17.06
N ASP A 465 -23.73 25.64 -16.69
CA ASP A 465 -25.16 26.02 -16.53
C ASP A 465 -25.34 27.06 -15.38
N LEU A 466 -24.45 27.06 -14.39
CA LEU A 466 -24.42 28.14 -13.38
C LEU A 466 -23.88 29.45 -13.92
N GLY A 467 -23.21 29.45 -15.07
CA GLY A 467 -22.61 30.62 -15.70
C GLY A 467 -21.19 30.96 -15.26
N VAL A 468 -20.52 30.06 -14.50
CA VAL A 468 -19.12 30.25 -14.09
C VAL A 468 -18.17 30.03 -15.27
N ARG A 469 -16.96 30.56 -15.16
CA ARG A 469 -15.88 30.30 -16.10
C ARG A 469 -15.05 29.12 -15.63
N LEU A 470 -14.51 28.37 -16.60
CA LEU A 470 -13.70 27.18 -16.35
C LEU A 470 -12.34 27.34 -17.01
N ALA A 471 -11.28 27.11 -16.24
CA ALA A 471 -9.89 27.17 -16.70
C ALA A 471 -9.21 25.80 -16.53
N ILE A 472 -8.38 25.43 -17.50
CA ILE A 472 -7.41 24.33 -17.32
C ILE A 472 -6.11 24.95 -16.84
N ASP A 473 -5.62 24.43 -15.71
CA ASP A 473 -4.36 24.83 -15.10
C ASP A 473 -3.24 23.84 -15.39
N ASP A 474 -1.97 24.26 -15.24
CA ASP A 474 -0.75 23.48 -15.47
C ASP A 474 -0.71 22.82 -16.86
N PHE A 475 -1.27 23.46 -17.89
CA PHE A 475 -1.39 22.85 -19.21
C PHE A 475 -0.03 22.66 -19.90
N GLY A 476 0.18 21.42 -20.38
CA GLY A 476 1.40 21.00 -21.08
C GLY A 476 2.36 20.18 -20.24
N THR A 477 2.14 20.04 -18.93
CA THR A 477 2.98 19.22 -18.05
C THR A 477 2.54 17.75 -17.99
N GLY A 478 1.32 17.44 -18.51
CA GLY A 478 0.70 16.12 -18.47
C GLY A 478 0.69 15.37 -19.81
N TYR A 479 0.07 14.21 -19.84
CA TYR A 479 -0.21 13.46 -21.07
C TYR A 479 -1.28 14.20 -21.87
N SER A 480 -0.91 14.66 -23.06
CA SER A 480 -1.68 15.53 -23.95
C SER A 480 -3.18 15.17 -24.06
N ALA A 481 -4.00 15.92 -23.34
CA ALA A 481 -5.46 15.86 -23.42
C ALA A 481 -6.01 16.47 -24.72
N LEU A 482 -5.18 16.71 -25.74
CA LEU A 482 -5.56 17.38 -26.99
C LEU A 482 -6.81 16.79 -27.65
N ALA A 483 -6.97 15.46 -27.61
CA ALA A 483 -8.15 14.79 -28.18
C ALA A 483 -9.45 15.11 -27.43
N TYR A 484 -9.35 15.41 -26.14
CA TYR A 484 -10.50 15.69 -25.28
C TYR A 484 -10.77 17.19 -25.11
N LEU A 485 -9.75 18.04 -25.28
CA LEU A 485 -9.85 19.49 -25.10
C LEU A 485 -11.02 20.09 -25.95
N LYS A 486 -11.22 19.59 -27.17
CA LYS A 486 -12.33 20.02 -28.04
C LYS A 486 -13.71 19.70 -27.45
N ARG A 487 -13.84 18.73 -26.56
CA ARG A 487 -15.13 18.29 -25.99
C ARG A 487 -15.42 18.94 -24.64
N LEU A 488 -14.41 19.53 -23.99
CA LEU A 488 -14.56 20.14 -22.68
C LEU A 488 -15.10 21.57 -22.82
N PRO A 489 -16.14 21.95 -22.06
CA PRO A 489 -16.75 23.29 -22.12
C PRO A 489 -15.94 24.30 -21.29
N ILE A 490 -14.67 24.52 -21.65
CA ILE A 490 -13.74 25.42 -20.98
C ILE A 490 -13.66 26.79 -21.63
N ASP A 491 -13.20 27.79 -20.91
CA ASP A 491 -13.05 29.18 -21.35
C ASP A 491 -11.61 29.64 -21.42
N VAL A 492 -10.75 29.08 -20.55
CA VAL A 492 -9.39 29.55 -20.30
C VAL A 492 -8.41 28.40 -20.30
N LEU A 493 -7.22 28.66 -20.78
CA LEU A 493 -6.08 27.76 -20.74
C LEU A 493 -4.90 28.51 -20.14
N LYS A 494 -4.41 28.03 -18.97
CA LYS A 494 -3.27 28.59 -18.26
C LYS A 494 -2.00 27.85 -18.68
N ILE A 495 -0.98 28.60 -19.06
CA ILE A 495 0.34 28.08 -19.45
C ILE A 495 1.18 27.98 -18.18
N ASP A 496 1.61 26.76 -17.87
CA ASP A 496 2.36 26.49 -16.66
C ASP A 496 3.67 27.29 -16.57
N GLN A 497 4.00 27.72 -15.36
CA GLN A 497 5.18 28.51 -15.07
C GLN A 497 6.50 27.82 -15.46
N SER A 498 6.57 26.49 -15.54
CA SER A 498 7.80 25.78 -15.93
C SER A 498 8.24 26.13 -17.34
N PHE A 499 7.30 26.28 -18.27
CA PHE A 499 7.58 26.71 -19.65
C PHE A 499 7.92 28.21 -19.74
N VAL A 500 7.27 29.03 -18.90
CA VAL A 500 7.50 30.48 -18.90
C VAL A 500 8.85 30.82 -18.28
N ARG A 501 9.29 30.10 -17.24
CA ARG A 501 10.56 30.33 -16.56
C ARG A 501 11.76 30.17 -17.48
N THR A 502 11.74 29.20 -18.39
CA THR A 502 12.84 28.88 -19.32
C THR A 502 12.59 29.42 -20.73
N LEU A 503 11.50 30.15 -20.94
CA LEU A 503 11.02 30.66 -22.23
C LEU A 503 12.09 31.41 -23.06
N THR A 504 12.96 32.18 -22.39
CA THR A 504 14.01 32.97 -23.04
C THR A 504 15.33 32.23 -23.19
N THR A 505 15.48 31.06 -22.58
CA THR A 505 16.74 30.30 -22.54
C THR A 505 16.63 28.93 -23.22
N ASP A 506 15.47 28.34 -23.29
CA ASP A 506 15.22 27.04 -23.96
C ASP A 506 14.31 27.21 -25.19
N PRO A 507 14.83 26.96 -26.42
CA PRO A 507 14.04 27.04 -27.64
C PRO A 507 12.89 26.02 -27.71
N ALA A 508 13.00 24.88 -27.01
CA ALA A 508 11.93 23.89 -26.98
C ALA A 508 10.71 24.40 -26.19
N ASP A 509 10.94 24.98 -25.01
CA ASP A 509 9.89 25.57 -24.19
C ASP A 509 9.27 26.78 -24.86
N ALA A 510 10.07 27.59 -25.57
CA ALA A 510 9.56 28.68 -26.40
C ALA A 510 8.62 28.17 -27.51
N THR A 511 8.99 27.09 -28.20
CA THR A 511 8.16 26.48 -29.24
C THR A 511 6.87 25.89 -28.66
N ILE A 512 6.95 25.18 -27.53
CA ILE A 512 5.77 24.61 -26.85
C ILE A 512 4.82 25.71 -26.44
N THR A 513 5.31 26.78 -25.82
CA THR A 513 4.52 27.94 -25.40
C THR A 513 3.79 28.60 -26.57
N GLU A 514 4.50 28.82 -27.69
CA GLU A 514 3.90 29.39 -28.91
C GLU A 514 2.81 28.46 -29.47
N MET A 515 3.05 27.13 -29.48
CA MET A 515 2.05 26.15 -29.91
C MET A 515 0.79 26.15 -29.02
N ILE A 516 0.96 26.26 -27.69
CA ILE A 516 -0.16 26.34 -26.75
C ILE A 516 -1.01 27.58 -27.03
N VAL A 517 -0.39 28.75 -27.21
CA VAL A 517 -1.09 30.00 -27.51
C VAL A 517 -1.90 29.87 -28.84
N LYS A 518 -1.29 29.32 -29.91
CA LYS A 518 -1.94 29.10 -31.19
C LYS A 518 -3.06 28.10 -31.11
N LEU A 519 -2.88 27.02 -30.36
CA LEU A 519 -3.91 26.00 -30.13
C LEU A 519 -5.14 26.62 -29.45
N ALA A 520 -4.92 27.35 -28.32
CA ALA A 520 -5.99 28.03 -27.61
C ALA A 520 -6.76 29.01 -28.51
N ALA A 521 -6.05 29.80 -29.32
CA ALA A 521 -6.67 30.71 -30.26
C ALA A 521 -7.53 29.95 -31.30
N GLY A 522 -7.06 28.82 -31.84
CA GLY A 522 -7.80 27.98 -32.75
C GLY A 522 -9.07 27.35 -32.15
N LEU A 523 -9.10 27.19 -30.84
CA LEU A 523 -10.25 26.66 -30.08
C LEU A 523 -11.12 27.76 -29.48
N ASN A 524 -10.86 29.04 -29.76
CA ASN A 524 -11.51 30.21 -29.16
C ASN A 524 -11.38 30.30 -27.63
N LEU A 525 -10.30 29.76 -27.06
CA LEU A 525 -9.97 29.83 -25.63
C LEU A 525 -9.10 31.06 -25.35
N THR A 526 -9.25 31.59 -24.15
CA THR A 526 -8.35 32.63 -23.63
C THR A 526 -7.12 31.98 -23.06
N THR A 527 -5.92 32.52 -23.36
CA THR A 527 -4.69 32.11 -22.67
C THR A 527 -4.33 33.04 -21.53
N ILE A 528 -3.81 32.48 -20.44
CA ILE A 528 -3.14 33.20 -19.36
C ILE A 528 -1.77 32.53 -19.18
N ALA A 529 -0.68 33.30 -19.25
CA ALA A 529 0.65 32.82 -18.97
C ALA A 529 1.00 33.05 -17.50
N GLU A 530 1.48 32.03 -16.83
CA GLU A 530 1.85 32.07 -15.41
C GLU A 530 3.36 32.21 -15.19
N GLY A 531 3.73 32.70 -13.99
CA GLY A 531 5.14 32.80 -13.61
C GLY A 531 5.92 33.83 -14.42
N VAL A 532 5.27 34.87 -14.94
CA VAL A 532 5.98 35.95 -15.68
C VAL A 532 6.71 36.84 -14.68
N GLU A 533 8.04 36.84 -14.76
CA GLU A 533 8.91 37.58 -13.83
C GLU A 533 9.71 38.67 -14.51
N THR A 534 9.94 38.56 -15.84
CA THR A 534 10.77 39.53 -16.56
C THR A 534 10.03 40.18 -17.75
N LEU A 535 10.51 41.35 -18.16
CA LEU A 535 10.01 42.04 -19.34
C LEU A 535 10.27 41.28 -20.62
N GLU A 536 11.36 40.54 -20.70
CA GLU A 536 11.71 39.73 -21.85
C GLU A 536 10.68 38.61 -22.06
N GLN A 537 10.29 37.91 -20.97
CA GLN A 537 9.23 36.92 -21.01
C GLN A 537 7.91 37.55 -21.45
N LEU A 538 7.54 38.72 -20.90
CA LEU A 538 6.33 39.43 -21.25
C LEU A 538 6.28 39.78 -22.75
N LEU A 539 7.39 40.34 -23.30
CA LEU A 539 7.48 40.73 -24.70
C LEU A 539 7.37 39.52 -25.62
N LEU A 540 8.04 38.43 -25.28
CA LEU A 540 8.02 37.20 -26.09
C LEU A 540 6.63 36.57 -26.08
N LEU A 541 5.98 36.43 -24.92
CA LEU A 541 4.60 35.96 -24.79
C LEU A 541 3.61 36.84 -25.56
N GLY A 542 3.81 38.17 -25.48
CA GLY A 542 3.02 39.14 -26.23
C GLY A 542 3.17 38.97 -27.73
N SER A 543 4.38 38.67 -28.24
CA SER A 543 4.63 38.39 -29.67
C SER A 543 3.95 37.11 -30.17
N TYR A 544 3.79 36.10 -29.30
CA TYR A 544 3.01 34.89 -29.60
C TYR A 544 1.50 35.11 -29.58
N GLY A 545 1.04 36.28 -29.08
CA GLY A 545 -0.36 36.63 -28.98
C GLY A 545 -1.02 36.35 -27.63
N CYS A 546 -0.26 35.97 -26.60
CA CYS A 546 -0.73 35.88 -25.24
C CYS A 546 -0.96 37.28 -24.66
N LYS A 547 -2.21 37.59 -24.32
CA LYS A 547 -2.62 38.94 -23.86
C LYS A 547 -2.81 39.05 -22.37
N ARG A 548 -2.97 37.93 -21.67
CA ARG A 548 -3.20 37.90 -20.23
C ARG A 548 -2.07 37.16 -19.56
N MET A 549 -1.62 37.71 -18.46
CA MET A 549 -0.43 37.24 -17.78
C MET A 549 -0.58 37.36 -16.27
N GLN A 550 0.10 36.49 -15.57
CA GLN A 550 0.21 36.47 -14.11
C GLN A 550 1.64 36.14 -13.74
N GLY A 551 2.15 36.76 -12.68
CA GLY A 551 3.51 36.50 -12.21
C GLY A 551 4.04 37.64 -11.34
N PHE A 552 5.25 37.48 -10.83
CA PHE A 552 5.85 38.44 -9.90
C PHE A 552 6.18 39.78 -10.55
N LEU A 553 6.27 39.85 -11.86
CA LEU A 553 6.37 41.10 -12.59
C LEU A 553 5.16 42.02 -12.33
N PHE A 554 3.96 41.48 -12.18
CA PHE A 554 2.73 42.20 -11.94
C PHE A 554 2.39 42.36 -10.46
N GLY A 555 2.94 41.49 -9.60
CA GLY A 555 2.76 41.47 -8.17
C GLY A 555 2.81 40.06 -7.58
N LYS A 556 3.36 39.97 -6.37
CA LYS A 556 3.28 38.74 -5.57
C LYS A 556 1.88 38.60 -4.96
N PRO A 557 1.47 37.38 -4.55
CA PRO A 557 0.21 37.23 -3.81
C PRO A 557 0.18 38.04 -2.52
N VAL A 558 -0.85 38.87 -2.35
CA VAL A 558 -0.98 39.78 -1.20
C VAL A 558 -2.35 39.67 -0.55
N PRO A 559 -2.52 40.12 0.72
CA PRO A 559 -3.82 40.24 1.39
C PRO A 559 -4.83 41.11 0.60
N ALA A 560 -6.12 40.88 0.87
CA ALA A 560 -7.22 41.52 0.15
C ALA A 560 -7.17 43.05 0.16
N GLU A 561 -6.73 43.67 1.28
CA GLU A 561 -6.61 45.13 1.44
C GLU A 561 -5.52 45.71 0.54
N THR A 562 -4.36 45.05 0.49
CA THR A 562 -3.26 45.43 -0.41
C THR A 562 -3.65 45.27 -1.87
N PHE A 563 -4.33 44.19 -2.20
CA PHE A 563 -4.82 43.96 -3.56
C PHE A 563 -5.84 45.02 -3.97
N ALA A 564 -6.76 45.42 -3.07
CA ALA A 564 -7.71 46.51 -3.32
C ALA A 564 -7.00 47.81 -3.68
N ALA A 565 -5.92 48.18 -2.96
CA ALA A 565 -5.12 49.35 -3.28
C ALA A 565 -4.45 49.23 -4.68
N TRP A 566 -4.08 48.02 -5.12
CA TRP A 566 -3.53 47.80 -6.47
C TRP A 566 -4.57 47.93 -7.59
N LEU A 567 -5.85 47.77 -7.29
CA LEU A 567 -6.91 48.00 -8.29
C LEU A 567 -6.99 49.46 -8.70
N ASP A 568 -6.69 50.38 -7.77
CA ASP A 568 -6.63 51.83 -8.04
C ASP A 568 -5.27 52.25 -8.55
N ASN A 569 -4.18 51.68 -7.99
CA ASN A 569 -2.81 52.02 -8.36
C ASN A 569 -1.96 50.78 -8.50
N PRO A 570 -2.01 50.08 -9.68
CA PRO A 570 -1.31 48.83 -9.89
C PRO A 570 0.22 48.98 -9.80
N PRO A 571 0.94 48.02 -9.21
CA PRO A 571 2.39 48.03 -9.09
C PRO A 571 3.11 47.98 -10.43
N PHE A 572 2.44 47.44 -11.46
CA PHE A 572 2.91 47.37 -12.84
C PHE A 572 1.98 48.14 -13.76
N ARG A 573 2.54 48.96 -14.67
CA ARG A 573 1.79 49.67 -15.72
C ARG A 573 2.47 49.48 -17.05
N TRP A 574 1.75 48.85 -17.98
CA TRP A 574 2.18 48.71 -19.34
C TRP A 574 1.75 49.93 -20.18
N VAL A 575 2.71 50.64 -20.80
CA VAL A 575 2.43 51.77 -21.70
C VAL A 575 2.79 51.32 -23.11
N GLN A 576 1.80 51.20 -23.99
CA GLN A 576 2.04 50.86 -25.42
C GLN A 576 2.83 51.99 -26.08
N GLY A 577 3.98 51.64 -26.66
CA GLY A 577 4.75 52.56 -27.50
C GLY A 577 5.95 53.31 -26.85
N THR A 578 6.35 52.96 -25.65
CA THR A 578 7.59 53.47 -25.05
C THR A 578 8.51 52.32 -24.69
N ASP A 579 9.74 52.35 -25.22
CA ASP A 579 10.79 51.35 -24.99
C ASP A 579 11.40 51.35 -23.58
N ALA A 580 10.74 51.89 -22.58
CA ALA A 580 11.25 51.84 -21.20
C ALA A 580 10.12 51.83 -20.16
N PRO A 581 10.09 50.89 -19.22
CA PRO A 581 9.28 51.00 -18.01
C PRO A 581 9.89 52.08 -17.10
N ARG A 582 9.06 52.91 -16.49
CA ARG A 582 9.48 53.76 -15.36
C ARG A 582 9.68 52.83 -14.15
N GLU A 583 10.93 52.59 -13.80
CA GLU A 583 11.33 52.02 -12.50
C GLU A 583 11.06 53.05 -11.40
N ASP A 584 9.84 53.15 -10.95
CA ASP A 584 9.53 53.82 -9.69
C ASP A 584 9.23 52.76 -8.64
N GLY A 585 10.24 52.36 -7.90
CA GLY A 585 10.13 51.73 -6.58
C GLY A 585 10.12 50.19 -6.52
N ILE A 586 11.21 49.54 -6.86
CA ILE A 586 11.52 48.22 -6.24
C ILE A 586 12.06 48.52 -4.83
N ALA A 587 11.20 48.55 -3.83
CA ALA A 587 11.63 48.45 -2.45
C ALA A 587 12.13 47.02 -2.20
N THR A 588 13.44 46.87 -2.10
CA THR A 588 14.11 45.70 -1.53
C THR A 588 13.70 45.59 -0.06
N HIS A 589 12.88 44.58 0.26
CA HIS A 589 12.83 43.92 1.58
C HIS A 589 12.33 42.49 1.43
#